data_d19f5da2db6abdc5d8c6a821689f63cf
#
_entry.id   d19f5da2db6abdc5d8c6a821689f63cf
#
_cell.length_a   1.000
_cell.length_b   1.000
_cell.length_c   1.000
_cell.angle_alpha   90.00
_cell.angle_beta   90.00
_cell.angle_gamma   90.00
#
_symmetry.space_group_name_H-M   'P 1'
#
loop_
_entity.id
_entity.type
_entity.pdbx_description
1 polymer ?
#
loop_
_entity_poly.entity_id
_entity_poly.type
_entity_poly.pdbx_seq_one_letter_code
_entity_poly.pdbx_strand_id
1 'polypeptide(L)'
;MNDPERYKHEVATMGCRTRVFENVNGEKTSIGRGNLSFTTINFPRLAIESKNEILAENTPIDAKALEEKAIERFYEKIRYFTGFVAEQLKVRYEFQRTALAKQFPFMMRNDLWKGGNTLQANDEISDVINSGTLGIGFIGGHNAMKALIGSGHGESQRAYDILVKALEAMNEVVDKYKEDYKLNYSVLATPAESLSGRFTKLDKKKFGEIKEVNDRDYYVNSFHIDVKSDISAIEKIEKEGRFHELTKGGHITYVELDGEAKKNTVVILQIIKTMKENNVGYGSINHPIDRCKECGFESLIEIECPICGSEEISRTRRITGYLTGDLDSWNSFKKSEEKDRVKHGVSK
;
A
#
# COMPACT_ATOMS: atom_id res chain seq x y z
N MET A 1 -10.21 10.92 5.51
CA MET A 1 -11.00 11.43 6.64
C MET A 1 -12.46 11.23 6.35
N ASN A 2 -13.28 11.04 7.39
CA ASN A 2 -14.72 10.96 7.25
C ASN A 2 -15.25 12.34 6.83
N ASP A 3 -15.73 12.44 5.62
CA ASP A 3 -16.41 13.62 5.11
C ASP A 3 -17.92 13.35 5.14
N PRO A 4 -18.69 14.02 6.00
CA PRO A 4 -20.13 13.76 6.16
C PRO A 4 -20.94 14.02 4.89
N GLU A 5 -20.47 14.91 4.02
CA GLU A 5 -21.12 15.17 2.73
C GLU A 5 -20.84 14.08 1.69
N ARG A 6 -19.65 13.48 1.77
CA ARG A 6 -19.19 12.43 0.86
C ARG A 6 -19.50 11.02 1.37
N TYR A 7 -19.43 10.82 2.69
CA TYR A 7 -19.67 9.53 3.35
C TYR A 7 -20.66 9.72 4.49
N LYS A 8 -21.85 9.19 4.34
CA LYS A 8 -22.90 9.23 5.39
C LYS A 8 -22.55 8.38 6.62
N HIS A 9 -21.54 7.53 6.53
CA HIS A 9 -21.14 6.60 7.57
C HIS A 9 -19.66 6.73 7.89
N GLU A 10 -19.32 6.41 9.14
CA GLU A 10 -17.94 6.42 9.60
C GLU A 10 -17.12 5.33 8.89
N VAL A 11 -15.93 5.70 8.44
CA VAL A 11 -14.97 4.81 7.81
C VAL A 11 -13.77 4.63 8.71
N ALA A 12 -13.45 3.39 9.05
CA ALA A 12 -12.27 3.03 9.83
C ALA A 12 -11.26 2.23 8.98
N THR A 13 -9.99 2.39 9.32
CA THR A 13 -8.91 1.55 8.81
C THR A 13 -8.58 0.46 9.79
N MET A 14 -8.26 -0.74 9.29
CA MET A 14 -7.81 -1.88 10.09
C MET A 14 -6.33 -2.16 9.83
N GLY A 15 -5.60 -2.47 10.89
CA GLY A 15 -4.16 -2.70 10.79
C GLY A 15 -3.43 -1.48 10.21
N CYS A 16 -2.54 -1.73 9.23
CA CYS A 16 -1.69 -0.67 8.67
C CYS A 16 -2.45 0.31 7.79
N ARG A 17 -3.37 -0.17 6.95
CA ARG A 17 -4.09 0.65 5.96
C ARG A 17 -5.33 0.01 5.36
N THR A 18 -5.65 -1.25 5.67
CA THR A 18 -6.81 -1.93 5.10
C THR A 18 -8.09 -1.20 5.47
N ARG A 19 -8.96 -1.01 4.49
CA ARG A 19 -10.20 -0.28 4.63
C ARG A 19 -11.38 -1.18 4.28
N VAL A 20 -12.34 -1.25 5.17
CA VAL A 20 -13.58 -2.00 4.98
C VAL A 20 -14.73 -1.01 5.03
N PHE A 21 -15.37 -0.77 3.90
CA PHE A 21 -16.47 0.19 3.82
C PHE A 21 -17.53 -0.23 2.79
N GLU A 22 -17.16 -0.31 1.50
CA GLU A 22 -18.09 -0.74 0.45
C GLU A 22 -18.65 -2.14 0.74
N ASN A 23 -19.93 -2.34 0.54
CA ASN A 23 -20.60 -3.62 0.81
C ASN A 23 -21.68 -3.90 -0.23
N VAL A 24 -21.54 -4.99 -0.97
CA VAL A 24 -22.54 -5.47 -1.93
C VAL A 24 -23.60 -6.35 -1.25
N ASN A 25 -23.35 -6.79 -0.01
CA ASN A 25 -24.20 -7.73 0.75
C ASN A 25 -24.82 -7.10 2.01
N GLY A 26 -24.94 -5.77 2.05
CA GLY A 26 -25.53 -5.09 3.19
C GLY A 26 -25.12 -3.63 3.33
N GLU A 27 -25.19 -3.13 4.54
CA GLU A 27 -24.90 -1.74 4.84
C GLU A 27 -23.43 -1.39 4.62
N LYS A 28 -23.19 -0.19 4.09
CA LYS A 28 -21.84 0.37 3.91
C LYS A 28 -21.32 0.91 5.25
N THR A 29 -20.68 0.05 6.01
CA THR A 29 -20.07 0.35 7.31
C THR A 29 -18.80 -0.45 7.52
N SER A 30 -17.93 0.00 8.42
CA SER A 30 -16.77 -0.76 8.88
C SER A 30 -17.09 -1.61 10.12
N ILE A 31 -18.23 -1.36 10.81
CA ILE A 31 -18.59 -2.02 12.06
C ILE A 31 -19.11 -3.44 11.77
N GLY A 32 -18.64 -4.40 12.54
CA GLY A 32 -19.05 -5.81 12.45
C GLY A 32 -18.62 -6.50 11.17
N ARG A 33 -17.54 -6.04 10.55
CA ARG A 33 -16.98 -6.54 9.29
C ARG A 33 -15.47 -6.62 9.35
N GLY A 34 -14.84 -7.33 8.40
CA GLY A 34 -13.40 -7.46 8.34
C GLY A 34 -12.87 -7.74 6.94
N ASN A 35 -11.55 -7.73 6.81
CA ASN A 35 -10.87 -8.23 5.62
C ASN A 35 -10.66 -9.73 5.75
N LEU A 36 -11.09 -10.51 4.77
CA LEU A 36 -10.95 -11.96 4.75
C LEU A 36 -9.61 -12.40 4.21
N SER A 37 -9.21 -11.82 3.09
CA SER A 37 -7.98 -12.22 2.42
C SER A 37 -7.54 -11.14 1.44
N PHE A 38 -6.24 -11.13 1.12
CA PHE A 38 -5.72 -10.36 0.00
C PHE A 38 -4.56 -11.08 -0.69
N THR A 39 -4.34 -10.74 -1.94
CA THR A 39 -3.19 -11.20 -2.74
C THR A 39 -2.59 -10.02 -3.48
N THR A 40 -1.26 -10.01 -3.61
CA THR A 40 -0.52 -8.87 -4.16
C THR A 40 0.13 -9.20 -5.49
N ILE A 41 -0.07 -8.32 -6.48
CA ILE A 41 0.51 -8.40 -7.82
C ILE A 41 1.85 -7.66 -7.83
N ASN A 42 2.86 -8.25 -8.45
CA ASN A 42 4.19 -7.68 -8.66
C ASN A 42 4.20 -6.84 -9.94
N PHE A 43 3.91 -5.54 -9.87
CA PHE A 43 3.88 -4.64 -11.02
C PHE A 43 5.23 -4.53 -11.75
N PRO A 44 6.39 -4.38 -11.06
CA PRO A 44 7.69 -4.36 -11.73
C PRO A 44 7.93 -5.59 -12.61
N ARG A 45 7.59 -6.79 -12.12
CA ARG A 45 7.70 -8.01 -12.93
C ARG A 45 6.88 -7.94 -14.20
N LEU A 46 5.62 -7.54 -14.09
CA LEU A 46 4.73 -7.44 -15.25
C LEU A 46 5.27 -6.42 -16.27
N ALA A 47 5.82 -5.30 -15.80
CA ALA A 47 6.42 -4.28 -16.65
C ALA A 47 7.67 -4.81 -17.38
N ILE A 48 8.59 -5.47 -16.67
CA ILE A 48 9.79 -6.07 -17.26
C ILE A 48 9.41 -7.13 -18.30
N GLU A 49 8.49 -8.04 -17.94
CA GLU A 49 8.02 -9.10 -18.86
C GLU A 49 7.34 -8.51 -20.09
N SER A 50 6.52 -7.48 -19.95
CA SER A 50 5.87 -6.83 -21.09
C SER A 50 6.87 -6.28 -22.09
N LYS A 51 7.92 -5.61 -21.63
CA LYS A 51 8.98 -5.08 -22.48
C LYS A 51 9.79 -6.19 -23.15
N ASN A 52 10.16 -7.21 -22.38
CA ASN A 52 10.94 -8.35 -22.89
C ASN A 52 10.17 -9.15 -23.95
N GLU A 53 8.86 -9.32 -23.80
CA GLU A 53 8.02 -10.01 -24.79
C GLU A 53 7.99 -9.27 -26.11
N ILE A 54 7.83 -7.94 -26.11
CA ILE A 54 7.86 -7.14 -27.34
C ILE A 54 9.25 -7.19 -28.01
N LEU A 55 10.33 -7.15 -27.23
CA LEU A 55 11.69 -7.31 -27.75
C LEU A 55 11.93 -8.70 -28.37
N ALA A 56 11.32 -9.74 -27.80
CA ALA A 56 11.45 -11.11 -28.31
C ALA A 56 10.69 -11.35 -29.61
N GLU A 57 9.78 -10.49 -30.04
CA GLU A 57 9.09 -10.57 -31.33
C GLU A 57 10.05 -10.33 -32.52
N ASN A 58 11.29 -9.90 -32.28
CA ASN A 58 12.35 -9.64 -33.28
C ASN A 58 11.91 -8.76 -34.46
N THR A 59 10.86 -7.97 -34.28
CA THR A 59 10.40 -7.01 -35.29
C THR A 59 11.19 -5.71 -35.12
N PRO A 60 11.77 -5.12 -36.18
CA PRO A 60 12.39 -3.81 -36.09
C PRO A 60 11.38 -2.78 -35.53
N ILE A 61 11.70 -2.19 -34.40
CA ILE A 61 10.83 -1.26 -33.69
C ILE A 61 11.67 -0.11 -33.12
N ASP A 62 11.23 1.11 -33.28
CA ASP A 62 11.87 2.24 -32.62
C ASP A 62 11.54 2.28 -31.10
N ALA A 63 12.34 3.04 -30.36
CA ALA A 63 12.23 3.09 -28.90
C ALA A 63 10.83 3.56 -28.40
N LYS A 64 10.21 4.50 -29.12
CA LYS A 64 8.89 5.02 -28.75
C LYS A 64 7.79 3.98 -28.96
N ALA A 65 7.81 3.33 -30.14
CA ALA A 65 6.85 2.27 -30.44
C ALA A 65 7.03 1.05 -29.52
N LEU A 66 8.27 0.73 -29.12
CA LEU A 66 8.55 -0.29 -28.11
C LEU A 66 7.89 0.04 -26.77
N GLU A 67 8.06 1.28 -26.29
CA GLU A 67 7.44 1.72 -25.05
C GLU A 67 5.91 1.64 -25.11
N GLU A 68 5.30 2.14 -26.19
CA GLU A 68 3.84 2.13 -26.37
C GLU A 68 3.28 0.70 -26.38
N LYS A 69 3.89 -0.21 -27.13
CA LYS A 69 3.49 -1.63 -27.13
C LYS A 69 3.71 -2.31 -25.79
N ALA A 70 4.81 -2.00 -25.08
CA ALA A 70 5.07 -2.54 -23.76
C ALA A 70 4.05 -2.04 -22.72
N ILE A 71 3.60 -0.78 -22.82
CA ILE A 71 2.56 -0.21 -21.97
C ILE A 71 1.22 -0.93 -22.21
N GLU A 72 0.81 -1.12 -23.46
CA GLU A 72 -0.43 -1.85 -23.77
C GLU A 72 -0.37 -3.29 -23.27
N ARG A 73 0.75 -4.00 -23.50
CA ARG A 73 0.97 -5.35 -22.98
C ARG A 73 0.94 -5.39 -21.44
N PHE A 74 1.44 -4.35 -20.78
CA PHE A 74 1.38 -4.21 -19.33
C PHE A 74 -0.07 -4.09 -18.86
N TYR A 75 -0.92 -3.28 -19.50
CA TYR A 75 -2.34 -3.18 -19.16
C TYR A 75 -3.10 -4.50 -19.38
N GLU A 76 -2.80 -5.23 -20.46
CA GLU A 76 -3.35 -6.57 -20.69
C GLU A 76 -3.01 -7.52 -19.54
N LYS A 77 -1.73 -7.56 -19.13
CA LYS A 77 -1.28 -8.37 -17.99
C LYS A 77 -1.92 -7.93 -16.67
N ILE A 78 -2.08 -6.65 -16.43
CA ILE A 78 -2.77 -6.14 -15.24
C ILE A 78 -4.20 -6.67 -15.20
N ARG A 79 -4.96 -6.57 -16.29
CA ARG A 79 -6.34 -7.12 -16.35
C ARG A 79 -6.35 -8.63 -16.11
N TYR A 80 -5.48 -9.36 -16.79
CA TYR A 80 -5.39 -10.82 -16.66
C TYR A 80 -5.08 -11.23 -15.21
N PHE A 81 -4.02 -10.68 -14.62
CA PHE A 81 -3.61 -11.07 -13.26
C PHE A 81 -4.58 -10.55 -12.19
N THR A 82 -5.27 -9.44 -12.40
CA THR A 82 -6.34 -8.99 -11.51
C THR A 82 -7.49 -10.00 -11.48
N GLY A 83 -7.93 -10.48 -12.65
CA GLY A 83 -8.94 -11.53 -12.75
C GLY A 83 -8.47 -12.86 -12.14
N PHE A 84 -7.25 -13.27 -12.43
CA PHE A 84 -6.66 -14.48 -11.85
C PHE A 84 -6.61 -14.43 -10.31
N VAL A 85 -6.22 -13.29 -9.74
CA VAL A 85 -6.22 -13.09 -8.28
C VAL A 85 -7.64 -13.07 -7.72
N ALA A 86 -8.61 -12.49 -8.43
CA ALA A 86 -10.01 -12.49 -8.00
C ALA A 86 -10.55 -13.92 -7.89
N GLU A 87 -10.27 -14.79 -8.87
CA GLU A 87 -10.63 -16.20 -8.80
C GLU A 87 -9.98 -16.94 -7.62
N GLN A 88 -8.69 -16.69 -7.38
CA GLN A 88 -8.00 -17.27 -6.22
C GLN A 88 -8.63 -16.83 -4.89
N LEU A 89 -9.01 -15.56 -4.78
CA LEU A 89 -9.65 -15.02 -3.58
C LEU A 89 -11.06 -15.63 -3.40
N LYS A 90 -11.79 -15.89 -4.48
CA LYS A 90 -13.05 -16.61 -4.43
C LYS A 90 -12.87 -18.03 -3.87
N VAL A 91 -11.90 -18.77 -4.36
CA VAL A 91 -11.60 -20.13 -3.85
C VAL A 91 -11.28 -20.09 -2.35
N ARG A 92 -10.51 -19.09 -1.89
CA ARG A 92 -10.24 -18.90 -0.46
C ARG A 92 -11.50 -18.57 0.34
N TYR A 93 -12.35 -17.71 -0.19
CA TYR A 93 -13.63 -17.38 0.42
C TYR A 93 -14.52 -18.62 0.56
N GLU A 94 -14.66 -19.44 -0.49
CA GLU A 94 -15.44 -20.68 -0.45
C GLU A 94 -14.89 -21.65 0.60
N PHE A 95 -13.57 -21.73 0.77
CA PHE A 95 -12.96 -22.51 1.85
C PHE A 95 -13.24 -21.91 3.23
N GLN A 96 -13.10 -20.60 3.39
CA GLN A 96 -13.28 -19.94 4.68
C GLN A 96 -14.73 -20.04 5.18
N ARG A 97 -15.72 -19.95 4.30
CA ARG A 97 -17.14 -19.98 4.68
C ARG A 97 -17.60 -21.32 5.28
N THR A 98 -16.89 -22.40 5.01
CA THR A 98 -17.19 -23.74 5.58
C THR A 98 -16.61 -23.93 7.00
N ALA A 99 -15.89 -22.94 7.52
CA ALA A 99 -15.35 -23.00 8.87
C ALA A 99 -16.49 -22.92 9.91
N LEU A 100 -16.31 -23.58 11.06
CA LEU A 100 -17.32 -23.62 12.12
C LEU A 100 -17.15 -22.49 13.11
N ALA A 101 -18.26 -21.96 13.63
CA ALA A 101 -18.27 -20.85 14.60
C ALA A 101 -17.40 -21.12 15.84
N LYS A 102 -17.31 -22.38 16.30
CA LYS A 102 -16.44 -22.80 17.41
C LYS A 102 -14.94 -22.58 17.15
N GLN A 103 -14.52 -22.45 15.90
CA GLN A 103 -13.12 -22.18 15.55
C GLN A 103 -12.75 -20.70 15.79
N PHE A 104 -13.75 -19.81 15.89
CA PHE A 104 -13.60 -18.39 16.11
C PHE A 104 -14.44 -17.89 17.30
N PRO A 105 -14.31 -18.48 18.49
CA PRO A 105 -15.25 -18.26 19.59
C PRO A 105 -15.26 -16.81 20.07
N PHE A 106 -14.11 -16.12 20.09
CA PHE A 106 -14.02 -14.73 20.50
C PHE A 106 -14.74 -13.79 19.52
N MET A 107 -14.52 -13.98 18.21
CA MET A 107 -15.12 -13.13 17.18
C MET A 107 -16.63 -13.31 17.09
N MET A 108 -17.10 -14.55 17.18
CA MET A 108 -18.53 -14.87 17.07
C MET A 108 -19.29 -14.44 18.34
N ARG A 109 -18.85 -14.83 19.54
CA ARG A 109 -19.54 -14.49 20.79
C ARG A 109 -19.66 -12.99 21.05
N ASN A 110 -18.68 -12.21 20.64
CA ASN A 110 -18.66 -10.75 20.85
C ASN A 110 -19.24 -9.98 19.67
N ASP A 111 -19.86 -10.66 18.70
CA ASP A 111 -20.44 -10.04 17.51
C ASP A 111 -19.49 -9.13 16.73
N LEU A 112 -18.18 -9.45 16.75
CA LEU A 112 -17.17 -8.68 16.03
C LEU A 112 -17.34 -8.85 14.50
N TRP A 113 -17.95 -9.95 14.07
CA TRP A 113 -18.60 -10.12 12.80
C TRP A 113 -20.09 -10.12 13.02
N LYS A 114 -20.78 -9.13 12.47
CA LYS A 114 -22.21 -8.88 12.68
C LYS A 114 -23.04 -10.14 12.38
N GLY A 115 -23.80 -10.61 13.35
CA GLY A 115 -24.58 -11.85 13.29
C GLY A 115 -23.85 -13.09 13.82
N GLY A 116 -22.57 -12.96 14.18
CA GLY A 116 -21.78 -14.08 14.69
C GLY A 116 -22.32 -14.67 16.01
N ASN A 117 -22.88 -13.82 16.87
CA ASN A 117 -23.45 -14.22 18.17
C ASN A 117 -24.75 -15.04 18.05
N THR A 118 -25.35 -15.12 16.88
CA THR A 118 -26.53 -15.94 16.63
C THR A 118 -26.17 -17.39 16.23
N LEU A 119 -24.91 -17.66 15.89
CA LEU A 119 -24.44 -18.97 15.45
C LEU A 119 -24.23 -19.93 16.63
N GLN A 120 -24.62 -21.19 16.43
CA GLN A 120 -24.25 -22.30 17.31
C GLN A 120 -22.82 -22.77 17.02
N ALA A 121 -22.20 -23.48 17.97
CA ALA A 121 -20.80 -23.89 17.87
C ALA A 121 -20.44 -24.65 16.59
N ASN A 122 -21.36 -25.45 16.07
CA ASN A 122 -21.16 -26.28 14.88
C ASN A 122 -21.77 -25.71 13.60
N ASP A 123 -22.29 -24.50 13.63
CA ASP A 123 -22.77 -23.80 12.44
C ASP A 123 -21.59 -23.28 11.61
N GLU A 124 -21.72 -23.33 10.29
CA GLU A 124 -20.77 -22.68 9.40
C GLU A 124 -20.90 -21.15 9.50
N ILE A 125 -19.78 -20.45 9.37
CA ILE A 125 -19.76 -18.97 9.42
C ILE A 125 -20.13 -18.32 8.09
N SER A 126 -20.61 -19.08 7.12
CA SER A 126 -20.81 -18.71 5.71
C SER A 126 -21.50 -17.36 5.49
N ASP A 127 -22.66 -17.15 6.10
CA ASP A 127 -23.45 -15.93 5.89
C ASP A 127 -22.88 -14.73 6.66
N VAL A 128 -22.25 -14.98 7.79
CA VAL A 128 -21.66 -13.96 8.64
C VAL A 128 -20.46 -13.28 7.93
N ILE A 129 -19.60 -14.06 7.27
CA ILE A 129 -18.43 -13.53 6.58
C ILE A 129 -18.72 -12.98 5.18
N ASN A 130 -19.96 -13.08 4.70
CA ASN A 130 -20.37 -12.59 3.39
C ASN A 130 -20.14 -11.07 3.21
N SER A 131 -20.17 -10.33 4.32
CA SER A 131 -19.84 -8.91 4.36
C SER A 131 -18.35 -8.60 4.28
N GLY A 132 -17.47 -9.60 4.38
CA GLY A 132 -16.03 -9.44 4.40
C GLY A 132 -15.44 -9.00 3.07
N THR A 133 -14.25 -8.39 3.10
CA THR A 133 -13.60 -7.86 1.91
C THR A 133 -12.49 -8.79 1.40
N LEU A 134 -12.30 -8.77 0.08
CA LEU A 134 -11.28 -9.50 -0.65
C LEU A 134 -10.38 -8.50 -1.38
N GLY A 135 -9.12 -8.37 -0.94
CA GLY A 135 -8.20 -7.35 -1.43
C GLY A 135 -7.35 -7.83 -2.60
N ILE A 136 -7.34 -7.10 -3.72
CA ILE A 136 -6.41 -7.31 -4.82
C ILE A 136 -5.37 -6.21 -4.75
N GLY A 137 -4.19 -6.57 -4.24
CA GLY A 137 -3.12 -5.63 -3.97
C GLY A 137 -2.08 -5.53 -5.08
N PHE A 138 -1.25 -4.51 -5.00
CA PHE A 138 -0.07 -4.34 -5.86
C PHE A 138 1.06 -3.64 -5.11
N ILE A 139 2.29 -3.84 -5.60
CA ILE A 139 3.48 -3.10 -5.17
C ILE A 139 4.33 -2.70 -6.36
N GLY A 140 5.24 -1.73 -6.14
CA GLY A 140 6.26 -1.34 -7.10
C GLY A 140 5.74 -0.46 -8.25
N GLY A 141 4.72 0.37 -8.04
CA GLY A 141 4.24 1.30 -9.06
C GLY A 141 5.36 2.15 -9.64
N HIS A 142 6.20 2.76 -8.79
CA HIS A 142 7.38 3.50 -9.20
C HIS A 142 8.32 2.66 -10.07
N ASN A 143 8.70 1.47 -9.59
CA ASN A 143 9.65 0.60 -10.27
C ASN A 143 9.10 0.04 -11.59
N ALA A 144 7.78 -0.19 -11.68
CA ALA A 144 7.14 -0.59 -12.93
C ALA A 144 7.22 0.52 -13.99
N MET A 145 7.01 1.78 -13.61
CA MET A 145 7.15 2.92 -14.51
C MET A 145 8.60 3.10 -14.98
N LYS A 146 9.58 2.94 -14.05
CA LYS A 146 11.00 2.91 -14.40
C LYS A 146 11.31 1.80 -15.42
N ALA A 147 10.74 0.61 -15.28
CA ALA A 147 10.94 -0.49 -16.23
C ALA A 147 10.35 -0.20 -17.61
N LEU A 148 9.16 0.39 -17.69
CA LEU A 148 8.47 0.68 -18.95
C LEU A 148 9.11 1.83 -19.73
N ILE A 149 9.29 2.98 -19.07
CA ILE A 149 9.64 4.25 -19.74
C ILE A 149 10.84 4.99 -19.13
N GLY A 150 11.57 4.36 -18.20
CA GLY A 150 12.77 4.95 -17.58
C GLY A 150 12.49 6.07 -16.56
N SER A 151 11.23 6.39 -16.28
CA SER A 151 10.86 7.46 -15.35
C SER A 151 9.80 7.02 -14.37
N GLY A 152 9.92 7.39 -13.09
CA GLY A 152 8.93 7.12 -12.06
C GLY A 152 7.73 8.07 -12.12
N HIS A 153 6.60 7.66 -11.55
CA HIS A 153 5.37 8.46 -11.58
C HIS A 153 5.45 9.75 -10.71
N GLY A 154 6.41 9.85 -9.81
CA GLY A 154 6.75 11.11 -9.12
C GLY A 154 7.56 12.08 -9.98
N GLU A 155 8.23 11.58 -11.03
CA GLU A 155 9.20 12.31 -11.85
C GLU A 155 8.59 12.82 -13.17
N SER A 156 7.59 12.13 -13.72
CA SER A 156 7.03 12.39 -15.04
C SER A 156 5.51 12.27 -15.05
N GLN A 157 4.83 13.26 -15.67
CA GLN A 157 3.38 13.22 -15.85
C GLN A 157 2.96 12.01 -16.71
N ARG A 158 3.74 11.64 -17.73
CA ARG A 158 3.47 10.44 -18.55
C ARG A 158 3.49 9.17 -17.70
N ALA A 159 4.49 9.01 -16.83
CA ALA A 159 4.56 7.86 -15.92
C ALA A 159 3.39 7.86 -14.92
N TYR A 160 3.02 9.03 -14.43
CA TYR A 160 1.86 9.20 -13.57
C TYR A 160 0.56 8.73 -14.23
N ASP A 161 0.31 9.19 -15.46
CA ASP A 161 -0.89 8.83 -16.24
C ASP A 161 -0.93 7.33 -16.57
N ILE A 162 0.21 6.71 -16.85
CA ILE A 162 0.31 5.26 -17.08
C ILE A 162 -0.08 4.49 -15.80
N LEU A 163 0.43 4.89 -14.64
CA LEU A 163 0.11 4.22 -13.38
C LEU A 163 -1.36 4.42 -13.00
N VAL A 164 -1.94 5.61 -13.20
CA VAL A 164 -3.38 5.88 -13.00
C VAL A 164 -4.20 4.92 -13.86
N LYS A 165 -3.93 4.84 -15.17
CA LYS A 165 -4.64 3.92 -16.09
C LYS A 165 -4.49 2.46 -15.70
N ALA A 166 -3.33 2.04 -15.20
CA ALA A 166 -3.13 0.68 -14.70
C ALA A 166 -4.05 0.35 -13.52
N LEU A 167 -4.24 1.29 -12.59
CA LEU A 167 -5.16 1.11 -11.46
C LEU A 167 -6.63 1.24 -11.87
N GLU A 168 -6.96 2.07 -12.84
CA GLU A 168 -8.28 2.12 -13.44
C GLU A 168 -8.62 0.78 -14.10
N ALA A 169 -7.69 0.19 -14.85
CA ALA A 169 -7.86 -1.14 -15.44
C ALA A 169 -8.03 -2.26 -14.38
N MET A 170 -7.36 -2.16 -13.22
CA MET A 170 -7.64 -3.07 -12.09
C MET A 170 -9.06 -2.90 -11.58
N ASN A 171 -9.52 -1.66 -11.39
CA ASN A 171 -10.86 -1.39 -10.88
C ASN A 171 -11.95 -1.86 -11.82
N GLU A 172 -11.80 -1.72 -13.15
CA GLU A 172 -12.72 -2.27 -14.15
C GLU A 172 -12.94 -3.78 -13.96
N VAL A 173 -11.85 -4.53 -13.77
CA VAL A 173 -11.92 -5.98 -13.52
C VAL A 173 -12.56 -6.26 -12.15
N VAL A 174 -12.14 -5.55 -11.11
CA VAL A 174 -12.67 -5.70 -9.75
C VAL A 174 -14.18 -5.46 -9.70
N ASP A 175 -14.66 -4.42 -10.38
CA ASP A 175 -16.09 -4.08 -10.38
C ASP A 175 -16.91 -5.15 -11.11
N LYS A 176 -16.39 -5.71 -12.21
CA LYS A 176 -17.00 -6.87 -12.88
C LYS A 176 -17.12 -8.07 -11.93
N TYR A 177 -16.04 -8.42 -11.23
CA TYR A 177 -16.07 -9.55 -10.30
C TYR A 177 -17.00 -9.34 -9.09
N LYS A 178 -17.15 -8.08 -8.62
CA LYS A 178 -18.17 -7.74 -7.63
C LYS A 178 -19.58 -8.03 -8.12
N GLU A 179 -19.87 -7.67 -9.38
CA GLU A 179 -21.18 -7.90 -10.00
C GLU A 179 -21.46 -9.38 -10.23
N ASP A 180 -20.47 -10.11 -10.76
CA ASP A 180 -20.59 -11.52 -11.12
C ASP A 180 -20.76 -12.43 -9.90
N TYR A 181 -19.96 -12.20 -8.84
CA TYR A 181 -19.90 -13.09 -7.68
C TYR A 181 -20.57 -12.55 -6.42
N LYS A 182 -21.02 -11.29 -6.42
CA LYS A 182 -21.62 -10.63 -5.25
C LYS A 182 -20.70 -10.67 -4.02
N LEU A 183 -19.39 -10.51 -4.23
CA LEU A 183 -18.37 -10.47 -3.18
C LEU A 183 -17.69 -9.09 -3.14
N ASN A 184 -17.22 -8.71 -1.96
CA ASN A 184 -16.64 -7.38 -1.72
C ASN A 184 -15.17 -7.31 -2.15
N TYR A 185 -14.90 -7.42 -3.45
CA TYR A 185 -13.56 -7.19 -4.01
C TYR A 185 -13.18 -5.70 -3.96
N SER A 186 -11.90 -5.43 -3.78
CA SER A 186 -11.38 -4.06 -3.83
C SER A 186 -9.90 -4.00 -4.17
N VAL A 187 -9.45 -2.94 -4.85
CA VAL A 187 -8.04 -2.67 -5.07
C VAL A 187 -7.39 -2.17 -3.78
N LEU A 188 -6.26 -2.75 -3.41
CA LEU A 188 -5.52 -2.47 -2.19
C LEU A 188 -4.11 -1.96 -2.51
N ALA A 189 -3.73 -0.81 -1.96
CA ALA A 189 -2.34 -0.40 -1.88
C ALA A 189 -1.63 -1.25 -0.81
N THR A 190 -1.02 -2.38 -1.22
CA THR A 190 -0.50 -3.40 -0.29
C THR A 190 0.48 -2.83 0.71
N PRO A 191 0.33 -3.11 2.02
CA PRO A 191 1.36 -2.86 3.03
C PRO A 191 2.50 -3.88 2.87
N ALA A 192 3.38 -3.63 1.89
CA ALA A 192 4.40 -4.59 1.49
C ALA A 192 5.62 -4.51 2.41
N GLU A 193 5.59 -5.22 3.49
CA GLU A 193 6.70 -5.30 4.46
C GLU A 193 7.85 -6.16 3.92
N SER A 194 7.88 -7.44 4.20
CA SER A 194 8.89 -8.36 3.65
C SER A 194 8.70 -8.64 2.16
N LEU A 195 7.47 -8.52 1.65
CA LEU A 195 7.13 -8.85 0.27
C LEU A 195 7.84 -7.94 -0.74
N SER A 196 8.06 -6.66 -0.41
CA SER A 196 8.78 -5.71 -1.27
C SER A 196 10.18 -6.23 -1.61
N GLY A 197 10.94 -6.67 -0.62
CA GLY A 197 12.28 -7.24 -0.84
C GLY A 197 12.25 -8.65 -1.43
N ARG A 198 11.26 -9.47 -1.06
CA ARG A 198 11.12 -10.81 -1.64
C ARG A 198 10.90 -10.75 -3.14
N PHE A 199 10.04 -9.87 -3.62
CA PHE A 199 9.80 -9.72 -5.06
C PHE A 199 11.04 -9.21 -5.78
N THR A 200 11.71 -8.19 -5.25
CA THR A 200 12.96 -7.68 -5.80
C THR A 200 14.01 -8.79 -5.94
N LYS A 201 14.22 -9.58 -4.90
CA LYS A 201 15.17 -10.70 -4.92
C LYS A 201 14.84 -11.75 -5.97
N LEU A 202 13.54 -12.09 -6.12
CA LEU A 202 13.08 -13.05 -7.11
C LEU A 202 13.26 -12.52 -8.53
N ASP A 203 13.03 -11.22 -8.74
CA ASP A 203 13.16 -10.59 -10.06
C ASP A 203 14.62 -10.39 -10.45
N LYS A 204 15.52 -10.04 -9.52
CA LYS A 204 16.97 -10.07 -9.74
C LYS A 204 17.44 -11.46 -10.19
N LYS A 205 16.94 -12.51 -9.55
CA LYS A 205 17.30 -13.88 -9.92
C LYS A 205 16.81 -14.24 -11.33
N LYS A 206 15.64 -13.74 -11.74
CA LYS A 206 15.02 -14.09 -13.03
C LYS A 206 15.56 -13.26 -14.19
N PHE A 207 15.76 -11.97 -13.99
CA PHE A 207 16.05 -11.01 -15.06
C PHE A 207 17.46 -10.38 -14.97
N GLY A 208 18.20 -10.66 -13.91
CA GLY A 208 19.41 -9.90 -13.55
C GLY A 208 19.10 -8.57 -12.87
N GLU A 209 20.13 -7.82 -12.57
CA GLU A 209 20.01 -6.49 -12.02
C GLU A 209 19.70 -5.46 -13.13
N ILE A 210 18.64 -4.69 -12.97
CA ILE A 210 18.21 -3.64 -13.87
C ILE A 210 18.27 -2.33 -13.11
N LYS A 211 19.15 -1.42 -13.54
CA LYS A 211 19.39 -0.11 -12.91
C LYS A 211 18.08 0.67 -12.73
N GLU A 212 17.90 1.27 -11.57
CA GLU A 212 16.72 2.05 -11.17
C GLU A 212 15.40 1.27 -11.11
N VAL A 213 15.39 -0.01 -11.46
CA VAL A 213 14.22 -0.87 -11.40
C VAL A 213 14.28 -1.81 -10.22
N ASN A 214 15.28 -2.70 -10.19
CA ASN A 214 15.42 -3.71 -9.15
C ASN A 214 16.82 -3.76 -8.51
N ASP A 215 17.66 -2.74 -8.72
CA ASP A 215 19.03 -2.63 -8.20
C ASP A 215 19.09 -2.42 -6.68
N ARG A 216 17.99 -1.98 -6.04
CA ARG A 216 17.86 -1.91 -4.58
C ARG A 216 17.43 -3.24 -3.97
N ASP A 217 17.37 -3.30 -2.63
CA ASP A 217 16.92 -4.47 -1.88
C ASP A 217 15.40 -4.59 -1.79
N TYR A 218 14.67 -3.58 -2.25
CA TYR A 218 13.22 -3.50 -2.14
C TYR A 218 12.58 -2.78 -3.32
N TYR A 219 11.32 -3.11 -3.61
CA TYR A 219 10.45 -2.29 -4.45
C TYR A 219 9.70 -1.27 -3.61
N VAL A 220 9.48 -0.09 -4.18
CA VAL A 220 8.66 0.95 -3.55
C VAL A 220 7.25 0.42 -3.29
N ASN A 221 6.70 0.73 -2.12
CA ASN A 221 5.37 0.25 -1.76
C ASN A 221 4.29 0.84 -2.67
N SER A 222 3.39 -0.03 -3.15
CA SER A 222 2.17 0.33 -3.88
C SER A 222 2.36 1.50 -4.86
N PHE A 223 1.62 2.59 -4.67
CA PHE A 223 1.67 3.81 -5.47
C PHE A 223 2.57 4.90 -4.88
N HIS A 224 3.29 4.63 -3.80
CA HIS A 224 4.11 5.68 -3.19
C HIS A 224 5.15 6.22 -4.18
N ILE A 225 5.38 7.52 -4.11
CA ILE A 225 6.54 8.14 -4.75
C ILE A 225 7.80 7.57 -4.09
N ASP A 226 8.87 7.44 -4.87
CA ASP A 226 10.13 6.90 -4.37
C ASP A 226 10.60 7.63 -3.12
N VAL A 227 10.98 6.88 -2.11
CA VAL A 227 11.43 7.40 -0.82
C VAL A 227 12.70 8.26 -0.91
N LYS A 228 13.44 8.15 -2.01
CA LYS A 228 14.61 8.99 -2.33
C LYS A 228 14.26 10.30 -3.04
N SER A 229 13.01 10.48 -3.46
CA SER A 229 12.63 11.68 -4.20
C SER A 229 12.72 12.91 -3.32
N ASP A 230 13.50 13.90 -3.77
CA ASP A 230 13.56 15.21 -3.16
C ASP A 230 12.35 16.05 -3.59
N ILE A 231 11.23 15.79 -2.96
CA ILE A 231 9.91 16.38 -3.23
C ILE A 231 9.35 17.00 -1.97
N SER A 232 8.65 18.12 -2.07
CA SER A 232 7.99 18.73 -0.92
C SER A 232 6.83 17.86 -0.40
N ALA A 233 6.49 18.02 0.89
CA ALA A 233 5.35 17.35 1.50
C ALA A 233 4.04 17.64 0.75
N ILE A 234 3.84 18.90 0.33
CA ILE A 234 2.66 19.35 -0.39
C ILE A 234 2.56 18.65 -1.76
N GLU A 235 3.61 18.73 -2.56
CA GLU A 235 3.65 18.11 -3.89
C GLU A 235 3.45 16.59 -3.83
N LYS A 236 4.05 15.93 -2.82
CA LYS A 236 3.84 14.50 -2.60
C LYS A 236 2.38 14.17 -2.33
N ILE A 237 1.72 14.94 -1.46
CA ILE A 237 0.30 14.75 -1.12
C ILE A 237 -0.58 14.96 -2.37
N GLU A 238 -0.32 16.01 -3.14
CA GLU A 238 -1.05 16.30 -4.38
C GLU A 238 -0.94 15.16 -5.40
N LYS A 239 0.26 14.63 -5.60
CA LYS A 239 0.50 13.51 -6.51
C LYS A 239 -0.09 12.18 -6.01
N GLU A 240 -0.02 11.89 -4.71
CA GLU A 240 -0.52 10.62 -4.17
C GLU A 240 -2.04 10.61 -3.97
N GLY A 241 -2.69 11.77 -3.83
CA GLY A 241 -4.11 11.89 -3.49
C GLY A 241 -5.05 11.17 -4.46
N ARG A 242 -4.79 11.24 -5.77
CA ARG A 242 -5.59 10.55 -6.80
C ARG A 242 -5.61 9.02 -6.61
N PHE A 243 -4.49 8.44 -6.17
CA PHE A 243 -4.39 7.00 -5.98
C PHE A 243 -5.23 6.47 -4.82
N HIS A 244 -5.59 7.32 -3.85
CA HIS A 244 -6.48 6.95 -2.76
C HIS A 244 -7.89 6.60 -3.26
N GLU A 245 -8.38 7.30 -4.27
CA GLU A 245 -9.68 7.00 -4.90
C GLU A 245 -9.67 5.68 -5.66
N LEU A 246 -8.52 5.29 -6.21
CA LEU A 246 -8.33 4.08 -6.98
C LEU A 246 -7.98 2.84 -6.12
N THR A 247 -7.73 3.02 -4.82
CA THR A 247 -7.34 1.94 -3.89
C THR A 247 -8.29 1.86 -2.70
N LYS A 248 -9.57 1.65 -2.98
CA LYS A 248 -10.65 1.65 -1.98
C LYS A 248 -10.51 0.58 -0.90
N GLY A 249 -9.79 -0.51 -1.16
CA GLY A 249 -9.49 -1.58 -0.21
C GLY A 249 -8.49 -1.20 0.88
N GLY A 250 -7.80 -0.09 0.71
CA GLY A 250 -6.86 0.45 1.70
C GLY A 250 -5.68 1.17 1.05
N HIS A 251 -5.27 2.24 1.69
CA HIS A 251 -4.21 3.14 1.26
C HIS A 251 -3.68 3.96 2.43
N ILE A 252 -2.52 4.57 2.26
CA ILE A 252 -1.95 5.55 3.17
C ILE A 252 -0.95 6.43 2.42
N THR A 253 -0.85 7.70 2.77
CA THR A 253 0.24 8.58 2.37
C THR A 253 1.11 8.89 3.58
N TYR A 254 2.42 8.76 3.44
CA TYR A 254 3.40 9.10 4.46
C TYR A 254 4.10 10.43 4.12
N VAL A 255 4.13 11.33 5.09
CA VAL A 255 4.94 12.55 5.07
C VAL A 255 6.04 12.41 6.12
N GLU A 256 7.29 12.46 5.69
CA GLU A 256 8.46 12.38 6.56
C GLU A 256 8.92 13.80 6.89
N LEU A 257 8.67 14.28 8.11
CA LEU A 257 9.11 15.60 8.53
C LEU A 257 10.49 15.57 9.18
N ASP A 258 11.23 16.63 8.96
CA ASP A 258 12.45 16.95 9.69
C ASP A 258 12.16 17.85 10.90
N GLY A 259 13.05 17.84 11.89
CA GLY A 259 12.99 18.69 13.04
C GLY A 259 11.90 18.38 14.08
N GLU A 260 11.68 19.32 14.99
CA GLU A 260 10.73 19.17 16.10
C GLU A 260 9.29 19.51 15.68
N ALA A 261 8.57 18.55 15.11
CA ALA A 261 7.18 18.71 14.69
C ALA A 261 6.27 19.20 15.84
N LYS A 262 6.58 18.85 17.10
CA LYS A 262 5.82 19.31 18.29
C LYS A 262 5.76 20.82 18.44
N LYS A 263 6.73 21.57 17.90
CA LYS A 263 6.80 23.02 18.00
C LYS A 263 6.20 23.74 16.79
N ASN A 264 5.83 23.02 15.72
CA ASN A 264 5.32 23.61 14.50
C ASN A 264 3.92 23.11 14.13
N THR A 265 2.95 23.42 14.99
CA THR A 265 1.53 23.06 14.80
C THR A 265 0.92 23.66 13.53
N VAL A 266 1.42 24.82 13.08
CA VAL A 266 0.93 25.48 11.86
C VAL A 266 1.24 24.62 10.63
N VAL A 267 2.46 24.10 10.53
CA VAL A 267 2.87 23.20 9.44
C VAL A 267 2.06 21.91 9.47
N ILE A 268 1.85 21.33 10.64
CA ILE A 268 1.03 20.11 10.78
C ILE A 268 -0.39 20.37 10.29
N LEU A 269 -1.02 21.48 10.69
CA LEU A 269 -2.35 21.87 10.23
C LEU A 269 -2.41 22.08 8.73
N GLN A 270 -1.39 22.72 8.14
CA GLN A 270 -1.29 22.90 6.69
C GLN A 270 -1.23 21.55 5.96
N ILE A 271 -0.39 20.62 6.42
CA ILE A 271 -0.29 19.27 5.84
C ILE A 271 -1.64 18.54 5.92
N ILE A 272 -2.32 18.57 7.07
CA ILE A 272 -3.63 17.94 7.26
C ILE A 272 -4.67 18.55 6.30
N LYS A 273 -4.66 19.88 6.16
CA LYS A 273 -5.56 20.59 5.24
C LYS A 273 -5.29 20.17 3.79
N THR A 274 -4.03 20.15 3.37
CA THR A 274 -3.64 19.69 2.03
C THR A 274 -4.05 18.24 1.78
N MET A 275 -3.87 17.35 2.75
CA MET A 275 -4.35 15.97 2.67
C MET A 275 -5.86 15.90 2.43
N LYS A 276 -6.64 16.72 3.17
CA LYS A 276 -8.10 16.78 3.00
C LYS A 276 -8.48 17.29 1.61
N GLU A 277 -7.85 18.37 1.15
CA GLU A 277 -8.13 19.00 -0.15
C GLU A 277 -7.77 18.09 -1.34
N ASN A 278 -6.80 17.19 -1.16
CA ASN A 278 -6.35 16.24 -2.19
C ASN A 278 -6.89 14.81 -2.00
N ASN A 279 -8.00 14.63 -1.30
CA ASN A 279 -8.67 13.34 -1.13
C ASN A 279 -7.83 12.23 -0.46
N VAL A 280 -6.82 12.58 0.32
CA VAL A 280 -6.05 11.60 1.09
C VAL A 280 -6.94 11.01 2.19
N GLY A 281 -7.40 9.79 1.98
CA GLY A 281 -8.31 9.10 2.91
C GLY A 281 -7.65 8.65 4.21
N TYR A 282 -6.35 8.41 4.17
CA TYR A 282 -5.53 8.09 5.35
C TYR A 282 -4.11 8.60 5.16
N GLY A 283 -3.64 9.41 6.08
CA GLY A 283 -2.31 9.99 6.07
C GLY A 283 -1.56 9.76 7.37
N SER A 284 -0.23 9.75 7.29
CA SER A 284 0.65 9.69 8.45
C SER A 284 1.73 10.76 8.33
N ILE A 285 1.85 11.57 9.35
CA ILE A 285 2.95 12.51 9.51
C ILE A 285 3.98 11.82 10.41
N ASN A 286 5.07 11.37 9.79
CA ASN A 286 6.13 10.67 10.49
C ASN A 286 7.16 11.68 10.98
N HIS A 287 7.53 11.52 12.22
CA HIS A 287 8.55 12.30 12.89
C HIS A 287 9.44 11.34 13.68
N PRO A 288 10.75 11.29 13.40
CA PRO A 288 11.66 10.47 14.17
C PRO A 288 11.71 10.95 15.63
N ILE A 289 11.64 10.00 16.56
CA ILE A 289 11.82 10.26 18.00
C ILE A 289 12.90 9.32 18.49
N ASP A 290 14.02 9.90 18.93
CA ASP A 290 15.08 9.14 19.59
C ASP A 290 15.11 9.54 21.06
N ARG A 291 15.36 8.55 21.92
CA ARG A 291 15.45 8.74 23.36
C ARG A 291 16.69 8.05 23.89
N CYS A 292 17.52 8.80 24.59
CA CYS A 292 18.62 8.22 25.34
C CYS A 292 18.06 7.37 26.49
N LYS A 293 18.47 6.10 26.58
CA LYS A 293 18.01 5.19 27.64
C LYS A 293 18.59 5.56 29.01
N GLU A 294 19.77 6.19 29.04
CA GLU A 294 20.44 6.57 30.29
C GLU A 294 19.88 7.84 30.92
N CYS A 295 19.85 8.97 30.18
CA CYS A 295 19.45 10.25 30.74
C CYS A 295 18.02 10.69 30.36
N GLY A 296 17.35 9.96 29.46
CA GLY A 296 15.99 10.28 29.03
C GLY A 296 15.89 11.44 28.03
N PHE A 297 17.00 11.98 27.54
CA PHE A 297 16.99 13.06 26.54
C PHE A 297 16.28 12.61 25.25
N GLU A 298 15.39 13.43 24.75
CA GLU A 298 14.59 13.17 23.55
C GLU A 298 14.89 14.20 22.47
N SER A 299 15.40 13.76 21.31
CA SER A 299 15.62 14.55 20.09
C SER A 299 15.96 13.60 18.94
N LEU A 300 16.34 14.13 17.77
CA LEU A 300 17.09 13.37 16.78
C LEU A 300 18.51 13.14 17.30
N ILE A 301 18.89 11.88 17.46
CA ILE A 301 20.21 11.49 17.97
C ILE A 301 20.88 10.60 16.92
N GLU A 302 21.93 11.09 16.28
CA GLU A 302 22.60 10.38 15.19
C GLU A 302 23.39 9.17 15.71
N ILE A 303 24.36 9.37 16.58
CA ILE A 303 25.27 8.34 17.10
C ILE A 303 25.12 8.23 18.61
N GLU A 304 25.48 9.29 19.34
CA GLU A 304 25.54 9.33 20.80
C GLU A 304 24.67 10.48 21.37
N CYS A 305 24.25 10.34 22.61
CA CYS A 305 23.46 11.34 23.31
C CYS A 305 24.29 12.63 23.52
N PRO A 306 23.82 13.79 23.06
CA PRO A 306 24.58 15.05 23.22
C PRO A 306 24.65 15.53 24.66
N ILE A 307 23.87 14.92 25.57
CA ILE A 307 23.84 15.30 26.99
C ILE A 307 24.76 14.44 27.86
N CYS A 308 24.78 13.11 27.65
CA CYS A 308 25.52 12.18 28.51
C CYS A 308 26.54 11.29 27.75
N GLY A 309 26.66 11.41 26.43
CA GLY A 309 27.59 10.64 25.61
C GLY A 309 27.21 9.16 25.44
N SER A 310 26.05 8.72 25.90
CA SER A 310 25.62 7.33 25.79
C SER A 310 25.23 6.98 24.36
N GLU A 311 25.64 5.81 23.88
CA GLU A 311 25.23 5.22 22.61
C GLU A 311 23.94 4.40 22.73
N GLU A 312 23.45 4.17 23.96
CA GLU A 312 22.22 3.43 24.25
C GLU A 312 20.99 4.25 23.89
N ILE A 313 20.65 4.29 22.59
CA ILE A 313 19.56 5.10 22.04
C ILE A 313 18.39 4.21 21.60
N SER A 314 17.23 4.49 22.16
CA SER A 314 15.94 3.95 21.64
C SER A 314 15.47 4.80 20.48
N ARG A 315 15.30 4.21 19.31
CA ARG A 315 14.93 4.92 18.06
C ARG A 315 13.53 4.53 17.63
N THR A 316 12.57 5.44 17.79
CA THR A 316 11.22 5.20 17.30
C THR A 316 11.08 5.70 15.87
N ARG A 317 10.83 4.76 14.98
CA ARG A 317 10.60 4.99 13.55
C ARG A 317 9.34 4.29 13.09
N ARG A 318 8.72 4.83 12.06
CA ARG A 318 7.61 4.19 11.38
C ARG A 318 7.95 3.93 9.91
N ILE A 319 7.80 2.67 9.49
CA ILE A 319 7.91 2.29 8.09
C ILE A 319 6.86 1.22 7.78
N THR A 320 5.97 1.50 6.83
CA THR A 320 4.85 0.61 6.51
C THR A 320 4.03 0.30 7.77
N GLY A 321 3.95 -0.94 8.21
CA GLY A 321 3.28 -1.39 9.44
C GLY A 321 4.18 -1.39 10.68
N TYR A 322 5.49 -1.23 10.51
CA TYR A 322 6.42 -1.22 11.63
C TYR A 322 6.37 0.12 12.37
N LEU A 323 6.16 0.06 13.66
CA LEU A 323 6.28 1.19 14.59
C LEU A 323 6.96 0.66 15.85
N THR A 324 8.26 0.86 15.99
CA THR A 324 9.04 0.31 17.10
C THR A 324 10.24 1.19 17.43
N GLY A 325 10.66 1.15 18.68
CA GLY A 325 11.91 1.74 19.18
C GLY A 325 13.14 0.87 18.97
N ASP A 326 12.98 -0.33 18.40
CA ASP A 326 14.06 -1.28 18.12
C ASP A 326 14.10 -1.60 16.63
N LEU A 327 15.01 -0.91 15.91
CA LEU A 327 15.23 -1.13 14.49
C LEU A 327 15.86 -2.49 14.20
N ASP A 328 16.49 -3.15 15.17
CA ASP A 328 17.12 -4.45 14.97
C ASP A 328 16.11 -5.56 14.76
N SER A 329 14.90 -5.38 15.28
CA SER A 329 13.75 -6.27 15.03
C SER A 329 13.21 -6.19 13.59
N TRP A 330 13.56 -5.17 12.82
CA TRP A 330 13.06 -4.99 11.46
C TRP A 330 13.75 -5.94 10.48
N ASN A 331 13.03 -6.37 9.44
CA ASN A 331 13.66 -7.10 8.35
C ASN A 331 14.65 -6.22 7.56
N SER A 332 15.64 -6.85 6.92
CA SER A 332 16.72 -6.14 6.21
C SER A 332 16.23 -5.19 5.14
N PHE A 333 15.14 -5.53 4.44
CA PHE A 333 14.58 -4.71 3.36
C PHE A 333 13.99 -3.40 3.89
N LYS A 334 13.36 -3.44 5.07
CA LYS A 334 12.83 -2.24 5.72
C LYS A 334 13.92 -1.38 6.35
N LYS A 335 14.99 -1.98 6.82
CA LYS A 335 16.20 -1.25 7.23
C LYS A 335 16.83 -0.50 6.03
N SER A 336 16.90 -1.14 4.86
CA SER A 336 17.39 -0.50 3.63
C SER A 336 16.47 0.66 3.19
N GLU A 337 15.17 0.48 3.23
CA GLU A 337 14.20 1.53 2.90
C GLU A 337 14.29 2.72 3.86
N GLU A 338 14.48 2.50 5.17
CA GLU A 338 14.63 3.58 6.15
C GLU A 338 15.88 4.43 5.91
N LYS A 339 16.99 3.78 5.53
CA LYS A 339 18.25 4.49 5.18
C LYS A 339 18.11 5.35 3.95
N ASP A 340 17.26 4.95 3.01
CA ASP A 340 17.03 5.64 1.75
C ASP A 340 16.06 6.82 1.86
N ARG A 341 15.27 6.91 2.94
CA ARG A 341 14.23 7.92 3.09
C ARG A 341 14.79 9.32 3.24
N VAL A 342 14.32 10.22 2.38
CA VAL A 342 14.53 11.65 2.51
C VAL A 342 13.45 12.30 3.37
N LYS A 343 13.75 13.45 3.96
CA LYS A 343 12.79 14.27 4.69
C LYS A 343 12.12 15.25 3.74
N HIS A 344 10.83 15.47 3.94
CA HIS A 344 10.05 16.37 3.11
C HIS A 344 10.01 17.76 3.74
N GLY A 345 10.54 18.77 3.05
CA GLY A 345 10.25 20.15 3.36
C GLY A 345 8.77 20.48 3.09
N VAL A 346 8.23 21.52 3.73
CA VAL A 346 6.82 21.92 3.51
C VAL A 346 6.65 22.67 2.20
N SER A 347 7.65 23.42 1.81
CA SER A 347 7.73 24.09 0.49
C SER A 347 9.19 24.06 0.04
N LYS A 348 9.40 23.94 -1.26
CA LYS A 348 10.70 24.27 -1.87
C LYS A 348 10.78 25.76 -2.10
#